data_8af3de88860c763297bb1b7d9b5442be
#
_entry.id   8af3de88860c763297bb1b7d9b5442be
#
_cell.length_a   1.000
_cell.length_b   1.000
_cell.length_c   1.000
_cell.angle_alpha   90.00
_cell.angle_beta   90.00
_cell.angle_gamma   90.00
#
_symmetry.space_group_name_H-M   'P 1'
#
loop_
_entity.id
_entity.type
_entity.pdbx_description
1 polymer ?
#
loop_
_entity_poly.entity_id
_entity_poly.type
_entity_poly.pdbx_seq_one_letter_code
_entity_poly.pdbx_strand_id
1 'polypeptide(L)'
;IGLLNHLNPRHFGVQAMVMCPTRELAEQVGDAIRQLASRMPNIKVVMLCGGKPFGPQRDSLEHGTHIVVGTPGRIQDHLQRRTLDLTGLTTFVLDEADRMLDMGFADEMASITASLPEARQTLLLSATFPDDIKKISRSIQREPVSIKGETVIAQDQVTLEQLFFEIQKHERETALIALFEHYQPQNAMVFCNTKKQCDDVARFLQTNDIEAAAIHGDLEQRQRDQVLLQFANDSCPVLIASDVAARGLDIPALEMVVNFELPRDADTYLHRIGRTGRAGQSGKAFSLVTPAEAPRMRVIEDHLNITGICDQLASLDRDPNYGLRGAMATIQIDAGRKQKIRPGDVLGALTGDAGLDAGSIGKITIADNVSHVAVTRAALRQAMSYLSQGKVKGRAIRARHVGSTVPPSHSRQRDAKSRRS
;
A
#
# COMPACT_ATOMS: atom_id res chain seq x y z
N ILE A 1 15.85 6.57 -12.75
CA ILE A 1 17.14 7.24 -13.12
C ILE A 1 16.99 7.86 -14.51
N GLY A 2 16.55 7.10 -15.55
CA GLY A 2 16.40 7.61 -16.91
C GLY A 2 15.62 8.91 -17.00
N LEU A 3 14.45 8.99 -16.34
CA LEU A 3 13.63 10.20 -16.27
C LEU A 3 14.41 11.41 -15.72
N LEU A 4 15.22 11.23 -14.65
CA LEU A 4 15.98 12.30 -14.03
C LEU A 4 17.12 12.82 -14.91
N ASN A 5 17.71 11.97 -15.74
CA ASN A 5 18.80 12.34 -16.64
C ASN A 5 18.36 13.28 -17.78
N HIS A 6 17.07 13.30 -18.12
CA HIS A 6 16.54 14.15 -19.19
C HIS A 6 15.94 15.47 -18.70
N LEU A 7 15.95 15.72 -17.37
CA LEU A 7 15.41 16.95 -16.81
C LEU A 7 16.36 18.14 -16.96
N ASN A 8 15.78 19.28 -17.27
CA ASN A 8 16.46 20.57 -17.17
C ASN A 8 16.06 21.26 -15.85
N PRO A 9 16.95 21.31 -14.82
CA PRO A 9 16.63 21.92 -13.52
C PRO A 9 16.35 23.43 -13.57
N ARG A 10 16.67 24.09 -14.69
CA ARG A 10 16.45 25.54 -14.87
C ARG A 10 15.10 25.86 -15.52
N HIS A 11 14.41 24.84 -16.05
CA HIS A 11 13.10 25.02 -16.69
C HIS A 11 12.00 24.60 -15.72
N PHE A 12 11.28 25.58 -15.16
CA PHE A 12 10.21 25.37 -14.17
C PHE A 12 8.85 25.08 -14.81
N GLY A 13 8.82 24.17 -15.79
CA GLY A 13 7.61 23.61 -16.38
C GLY A 13 7.58 22.09 -16.19
N VAL A 14 6.42 21.48 -16.35
CA VAL A 14 6.28 20.01 -16.24
C VAL A 14 6.99 19.35 -17.41
N GLN A 15 8.08 18.66 -17.12
CA GLN A 15 8.90 17.95 -18.10
C GLN A 15 8.67 16.43 -18.07
N ALA A 16 8.25 15.92 -16.93
CA ALA A 16 7.94 14.50 -16.79
C ALA A 16 6.65 14.29 -16.01
N MET A 17 5.88 13.27 -16.42
CA MET A 17 4.68 12.85 -15.72
C MET A 17 4.69 11.33 -15.55
N VAL A 18 4.42 10.88 -14.32
CA VAL A 18 4.21 9.47 -13.98
C VAL A 18 2.77 9.28 -13.53
N MET A 19 2.05 8.41 -14.21
CA MET A 19 0.68 8.05 -13.88
C MET A 19 0.64 6.67 -13.24
N CYS A 20 0.03 6.58 -12.05
CA CYS A 20 -0.07 5.38 -11.24
C CYS A 20 -1.54 5.06 -10.92
N PRO A 21 -1.93 3.78 -10.76
CA PRO A 21 -3.32 3.40 -10.48
C PRO A 21 -3.82 3.86 -9.10
N THR A 22 -2.94 3.90 -8.11
CA THR A 22 -3.30 4.20 -6.72
C THR A 22 -2.51 5.38 -6.16
N ARG A 23 -3.05 5.99 -5.11
CA ARG A 23 -2.41 7.11 -4.41
C ARG A 23 -1.15 6.65 -3.70
N GLU A 24 -1.22 5.48 -3.11
CA GLU A 24 -0.14 4.85 -2.37
C GLU A 24 1.07 4.62 -3.28
N LEU A 25 0.87 4.03 -4.46
CA LEU A 25 1.95 3.84 -5.44
C LEU A 25 2.48 5.18 -5.95
N ALA A 26 1.60 6.14 -6.22
CA ALA A 26 2.04 7.48 -6.63
C ALA A 26 2.92 8.15 -5.54
N GLU A 27 2.58 8.02 -4.26
CA GLU A 27 3.39 8.54 -3.15
C GLU A 27 4.75 7.86 -3.07
N GLN A 28 4.81 6.54 -3.21
CA GLN A 28 6.05 5.76 -3.23
C GLN A 28 6.97 6.18 -4.37
N VAL A 29 6.41 6.22 -5.59
CA VAL A 29 7.15 6.67 -6.79
C VAL A 29 7.64 8.10 -6.61
N GLY A 30 6.79 9.00 -6.09
CA GLY A 30 7.16 10.38 -5.83
C GLY A 30 8.26 10.52 -4.79
N ASP A 31 8.22 9.74 -3.72
CA ASP A 31 9.26 9.75 -2.68
C ASP A 31 10.56 9.13 -3.17
N ALA A 32 10.50 8.04 -3.95
CA ALA A 32 11.68 7.47 -4.60
C ALA A 32 12.34 8.46 -5.56
N ILE A 33 11.55 9.17 -6.37
CA ILE A 33 12.08 10.22 -7.25
C ILE A 33 12.72 11.35 -6.45
N ARG A 34 12.10 11.83 -5.36
CA ARG A 34 12.68 12.85 -4.48
C ARG A 34 13.99 12.41 -3.85
N GLN A 35 14.06 11.17 -3.41
CA GLN A 35 15.27 10.60 -2.82
C GLN A 35 16.40 10.52 -3.85
N LEU A 36 16.13 10.02 -5.06
CA LEU A 36 17.10 9.97 -6.14
C LEU A 36 17.55 11.36 -6.60
N ALA A 37 16.62 12.33 -6.63
CA ALA A 37 16.88 13.72 -7.01
C ALA A 37 17.49 14.56 -5.88
N SER A 38 17.74 14.00 -4.70
CA SER A 38 18.19 14.77 -3.51
C SER A 38 19.49 15.54 -3.70
N ARG A 39 20.35 15.11 -4.63
CA ARG A 39 21.60 15.79 -5.02
C ARG A 39 21.47 16.67 -6.25
N MET A 40 20.30 16.71 -6.88
CA MET A 40 20.04 17.59 -8.02
C MET A 40 19.47 18.93 -7.53
N PRO A 41 20.00 20.07 -7.99
CA PRO A 41 19.51 21.37 -7.51
C PRO A 41 18.08 21.63 -8.00
N ASN A 42 17.24 22.11 -7.11
CA ASN A 42 15.91 22.65 -7.38
C ASN A 42 14.89 21.73 -8.05
N ILE A 43 15.06 20.42 -8.08
CA ILE A 43 14.04 19.51 -8.63
C ILE A 43 12.79 19.53 -7.75
N LYS A 44 11.66 19.91 -8.36
CA LYS A 44 10.35 19.92 -7.70
C LYS A 44 9.47 18.79 -8.24
N VAL A 45 8.93 17.98 -7.31
CA VAL A 45 8.01 16.87 -7.60
C VAL A 45 6.67 17.18 -6.94
N VAL A 46 5.62 17.29 -7.73
CA VAL A 46 4.25 17.52 -7.25
C VAL A 46 3.42 16.26 -7.39
N MET A 47 2.66 15.97 -6.31
CA MET A 47 1.77 14.83 -6.23
C MET A 47 0.35 15.23 -6.56
N LEU A 48 -0.22 14.66 -7.63
CA LEU A 48 -1.61 14.90 -8.04
C LEU A 48 -2.47 13.67 -7.73
N CYS A 49 -2.90 13.57 -6.46
CA CYS A 49 -3.72 12.46 -5.98
C CYS A 49 -5.03 12.98 -5.39
N GLY A 50 -6.12 12.23 -5.61
CA GLY A 50 -7.39 12.47 -4.95
C GLY A 50 -7.28 12.34 -3.42
N GLY A 51 -8.33 12.73 -2.68
CA GLY A 51 -8.33 12.66 -1.20
C GLY A 51 -7.52 13.74 -0.49
N LYS A 52 -6.66 14.46 -1.20
CA LYS A 52 -5.98 15.68 -0.73
C LYS A 52 -6.67 16.92 -1.32
N PRO A 53 -6.66 18.07 -0.61
CA PRO A 53 -7.26 19.31 -1.12
C PRO A 53 -6.68 19.72 -2.47
N PHE A 54 -7.53 20.20 -3.38
CA PHE A 54 -7.14 20.62 -4.73
C PHE A 54 -6.26 21.88 -4.72
N GLY A 55 -6.62 22.88 -3.90
CA GLY A 55 -5.92 24.18 -3.85
C GLY A 55 -4.41 24.08 -3.68
N PRO A 56 -3.89 23.40 -2.66
CA PRO A 56 -2.44 23.23 -2.48
C PRO A 56 -1.73 22.55 -3.63
N GLN A 57 -2.41 21.65 -4.37
CA GLN A 57 -1.85 21.03 -5.57
C GLN A 57 -1.74 22.04 -6.72
N ARG A 58 -2.82 22.82 -6.94
CA ARG A 58 -2.84 23.93 -7.91
C ARG A 58 -1.73 24.93 -7.61
N ASP A 59 -1.67 25.42 -6.37
CA ASP A 59 -0.68 26.41 -5.95
C ASP A 59 0.76 25.91 -6.15
N SER A 60 0.99 24.60 -5.94
CA SER A 60 2.27 23.97 -6.21
C SER A 60 2.64 23.94 -7.70
N LEU A 61 1.65 23.72 -8.58
CA LEU A 61 1.82 23.75 -10.04
C LEU A 61 2.11 25.17 -10.52
N GLU A 62 1.38 26.18 -10.01
CA GLU A 62 1.57 27.60 -10.33
C GLU A 62 2.98 28.11 -9.96
N HIS A 63 3.57 27.61 -8.87
CA HIS A 63 4.94 27.94 -8.47
C HIS A 63 6.02 27.21 -9.30
N GLY A 64 5.62 26.48 -10.32
CA GLY A 64 6.47 25.70 -11.22
C GLY A 64 6.87 24.34 -10.64
N THR A 65 6.87 23.34 -11.48
CA THR A 65 7.24 21.97 -11.11
C THR A 65 7.89 21.26 -12.29
N HIS A 66 8.81 20.34 -12.00
CA HIS A 66 9.53 19.58 -13.04
C HIS A 66 8.87 18.23 -13.31
N ILE A 67 8.38 17.61 -12.25
CA ILE A 67 7.82 16.25 -12.31
C ILE A 67 6.45 16.25 -11.63
N VAL A 68 5.48 15.66 -12.31
CA VAL A 68 4.17 15.34 -11.76
C VAL A 68 4.08 13.83 -11.58
N VAL A 69 3.64 13.40 -10.40
CA VAL A 69 3.28 12.00 -10.14
C VAL A 69 1.83 11.98 -9.65
N GLY A 70 0.98 11.14 -10.21
CA GLY A 70 -0.43 11.19 -9.80
C GLY A 70 -1.30 10.06 -10.30
N THR A 71 -2.56 10.10 -9.88
CA THR A 71 -3.60 9.15 -10.30
C THR A 71 -4.43 9.72 -11.45
N PRO A 72 -4.97 8.87 -12.37
CA PRO A 72 -5.66 9.32 -13.57
C PRO A 72 -6.73 10.38 -13.31
N GLY A 73 -7.69 10.12 -12.43
CA GLY A 73 -8.81 11.05 -12.20
C GLY A 73 -8.37 12.42 -11.65
N ARG A 74 -7.30 12.53 -10.82
CA ARG A 74 -6.83 13.83 -10.34
C ARG A 74 -6.00 14.58 -11.38
N ILE A 75 -5.23 13.87 -12.20
CA ILE A 75 -4.51 14.47 -13.34
C ILE A 75 -5.54 15.05 -14.30
N GLN A 76 -6.57 14.30 -14.65
CA GLN A 76 -7.66 14.73 -15.52
C GLN A 76 -8.40 15.96 -14.95
N ASP A 77 -8.72 15.99 -13.64
CA ASP A 77 -9.35 17.14 -12.98
C ASP A 77 -8.49 18.43 -13.12
N HIS A 78 -7.16 18.32 -12.99
CA HIS A 78 -6.26 19.44 -13.21
C HIS A 78 -6.19 19.88 -14.68
N LEU A 79 -6.20 18.95 -15.63
CA LEU A 79 -6.24 19.25 -17.06
C LEU A 79 -7.55 19.95 -17.46
N GLN A 80 -8.69 19.43 -17.02
CA GLN A 80 -10.01 20.02 -17.29
C GLN A 80 -10.13 21.44 -16.73
N ARG A 81 -9.54 21.70 -15.56
CA ARG A 81 -9.50 23.03 -14.93
C ARG A 81 -8.37 23.93 -15.45
N ARG A 82 -7.56 23.45 -16.40
CA ARG A 82 -6.43 24.19 -16.98
C ARG A 82 -5.41 24.66 -15.93
N THR A 83 -5.24 23.91 -14.87
CA THR A 83 -4.26 24.18 -13.81
C THR A 83 -2.98 23.34 -13.97
N LEU A 84 -2.98 22.41 -14.93
CA LEU A 84 -1.81 21.60 -15.31
C LEU A 84 -1.49 21.87 -16.77
N ASP A 85 -0.32 22.45 -17.02
CA ASP A 85 0.24 22.67 -18.35
C ASP A 85 1.27 21.55 -18.66
N LEU A 86 1.04 20.82 -19.76
CA LEU A 86 1.89 19.73 -20.22
C LEU A 86 2.64 20.07 -21.52
N THR A 87 2.61 21.31 -21.97
CA THR A 87 3.25 21.72 -23.24
C THR A 87 4.75 21.44 -23.27
N GLY A 88 5.42 21.50 -22.11
CA GLY A 88 6.84 21.20 -21.94
C GLY A 88 7.16 19.72 -21.62
N LEU A 89 6.18 18.83 -21.66
CA LEU A 89 6.37 17.44 -21.28
C LEU A 89 7.21 16.69 -22.32
N THR A 90 8.30 16.10 -21.87
CA THR A 90 9.21 15.28 -22.68
C THR A 90 9.19 13.80 -22.32
N THR A 91 8.73 13.46 -21.11
CA THR A 91 8.69 12.08 -20.65
C THR A 91 7.34 11.75 -19.99
N PHE A 92 6.70 10.70 -20.47
CA PHE A 92 5.47 10.17 -19.88
C PHE A 92 5.66 8.71 -19.47
N VAL A 93 5.26 8.37 -18.26
CA VAL A 93 5.34 7.02 -17.71
C VAL A 93 3.97 6.58 -17.24
N LEU A 94 3.53 5.42 -17.72
CA LEU A 94 2.39 4.68 -17.17
C LEU A 94 2.97 3.53 -16.34
N ASP A 95 2.67 3.53 -15.06
CA ASP A 95 3.11 2.48 -14.15
C ASP A 95 1.92 1.63 -13.70
N GLU A 96 2.06 0.31 -13.74
CA GLU A 96 0.97 -0.66 -13.55
C GLU A 96 -0.23 -0.38 -14.49
N ALA A 97 0.02 -0.29 -15.80
CA ALA A 97 -1.00 0.08 -16.79
C ALA A 97 -2.18 -0.90 -16.83
N ASP A 98 -1.93 -2.21 -16.69
CA ASP A 98 -2.96 -3.25 -16.57
C ASP A 98 -3.89 -2.98 -15.38
N ARG A 99 -3.35 -2.52 -14.28
CA ARG A 99 -4.12 -2.18 -13.09
C ARG A 99 -5.01 -0.96 -13.28
N MET A 100 -4.53 0.03 -14.01
CA MET A 100 -5.37 1.19 -14.33
C MET A 100 -6.60 0.77 -15.14
N LEU A 101 -6.45 -0.18 -16.06
CA LEU A 101 -7.58 -0.75 -16.82
C LEU A 101 -8.53 -1.55 -15.92
N ASP A 102 -8.01 -2.43 -15.07
CA ASP A 102 -8.81 -3.21 -14.12
C ASP A 102 -9.65 -2.33 -13.19
N MET A 103 -9.14 -1.15 -12.87
CA MET A 103 -9.83 -0.15 -12.04
C MET A 103 -10.80 0.74 -12.81
N GLY A 104 -10.91 0.55 -14.13
CA GLY A 104 -11.85 1.27 -14.99
C GLY A 104 -11.37 2.65 -15.44
N PHE A 105 -10.07 2.95 -15.39
CA PHE A 105 -9.51 4.24 -15.79
C PHE A 105 -9.22 4.37 -17.30
N ALA A 106 -9.83 3.54 -18.14
CA ALA A 106 -9.59 3.54 -19.58
C ALA A 106 -9.88 4.92 -20.23
N ASP A 107 -11.00 5.53 -19.86
CA ASP A 107 -11.44 6.82 -20.42
C ASP A 107 -10.55 7.98 -19.96
N GLU A 108 -10.16 7.99 -18.66
CA GLU A 108 -9.23 8.98 -18.14
C GLU A 108 -7.85 8.85 -18.81
N MET A 109 -7.35 7.62 -18.96
CA MET A 109 -6.08 7.36 -19.63
C MET A 109 -6.11 7.87 -21.07
N ALA A 110 -7.17 7.59 -21.83
CA ALA A 110 -7.35 8.05 -23.19
C ALA A 110 -7.42 9.59 -23.27
N SER A 111 -8.20 10.23 -22.39
CA SER A 111 -8.33 11.68 -22.31
C SER A 111 -7.01 12.37 -21.97
N ILE A 112 -6.27 11.85 -20.99
CA ILE A 112 -4.97 12.42 -20.60
C ILE A 112 -3.96 12.27 -21.74
N THR A 113 -3.86 11.09 -22.34
CA THR A 113 -2.89 10.82 -23.41
C THR A 113 -3.14 11.67 -24.66
N ALA A 114 -4.39 11.99 -24.97
CA ALA A 114 -4.76 12.91 -26.05
C ALA A 114 -4.29 14.36 -25.82
N SER A 115 -4.01 14.73 -24.56
CA SER A 115 -3.55 16.07 -24.18
C SER A 115 -2.02 16.19 -24.16
N LEU A 116 -1.29 15.11 -24.42
CA LEU A 116 0.18 15.10 -24.33
C LEU A 116 0.82 15.58 -25.64
N PRO A 117 1.99 16.27 -25.55
CA PRO A 117 2.78 16.61 -26.73
C PRO A 117 3.16 15.38 -27.53
N GLU A 118 3.20 15.53 -28.85
CA GLU A 118 3.62 14.42 -29.71
C GLU A 118 5.11 14.05 -29.52
N ALA A 119 5.98 15.04 -29.37
CA ALA A 119 7.42 14.86 -29.22
C ALA A 119 7.75 14.50 -27.76
N ARG A 120 7.58 13.24 -27.42
CA ARG A 120 7.88 12.74 -26.07
C ARG A 120 8.39 11.30 -26.09
N GLN A 121 9.10 10.90 -25.04
CA GLN A 121 9.33 9.50 -24.72
C GLN A 121 8.14 8.99 -23.87
N THR A 122 7.61 7.83 -24.24
CA THR A 122 6.55 7.18 -23.46
C THR A 122 7.03 5.81 -22.98
N LEU A 123 7.00 5.59 -21.67
CA LEU A 123 7.30 4.32 -21.01
C LEU A 123 5.98 3.73 -20.50
N LEU A 124 5.73 2.46 -20.84
CA LEU A 124 4.60 1.70 -20.33
C LEU A 124 5.12 0.51 -19.55
N LEU A 125 4.84 0.49 -18.27
CA LEU A 125 5.21 -0.59 -17.35
C LEU A 125 3.92 -1.33 -16.97
N SER A 126 3.95 -2.65 -17.12
CA SER A 126 2.81 -3.51 -16.84
C SER A 126 3.29 -4.90 -16.48
N ALA A 127 2.68 -5.53 -15.50
CA ALA A 127 3.00 -6.90 -15.12
C ALA A 127 2.45 -7.89 -16.17
N THR A 128 1.30 -7.58 -16.76
CA THR A 128 0.63 -8.37 -17.79
C THR A 128 0.45 -7.55 -19.06
N PHE A 129 0.40 -8.24 -20.21
CA PHE A 129 0.27 -7.59 -21.52
C PHE A 129 -0.92 -8.15 -22.32
N PRO A 130 -2.17 -8.05 -21.80
CA PRO A 130 -3.37 -8.46 -22.52
C PRO A 130 -3.59 -7.57 -23.75
N ASP A 131 -4.53 -7.96 -24.62
CA ASP A 131 -4.77 -7.25 -25.88
C ASP A 131 -5.17 -5.77 -25.69
N ASP A 132 -5.84 -5.44 -24.59
CA ASP A 132 -6.20 -4.05 -24.31
C ASP A 132 -4.97 -3.20 -23.93
N ILE A 133 -4.00 -3.74 -23.21
CA ILE A 133 -2.71 -3.08 -22.98
C ILE A 133 -1.93 -2.93 -24.28
N LYS A 134 -1.94 -3.93 -25.16
CA LYS A 134 -1.32 -3.83 -26.50
C LYS A 134 -1.97 -2.73 -27.35
N LYS A 135 -3.30 -2.56 -27.28
CA LYS A 135 -4.01 -1.47 -27.97
C LYS A 135 -3.55 -0.11 -27.44
N ILE A 136 -3.51 0.04 -26.12
CA ILE A 136 -3.02 1.28 -25.46
C ILE A 136 -1.58 1.55 -25.89
N SER A 137 -0.68 0.57 -25.77
CA SER A 137 0.73 0.70 -26.19
C SER A 137 0.85 1.23 -27.61
N ARG A 138 0.10 0.65 -28.57
CA ARG A 138 0.10 1.08 -29.97
C ARG A 138 -0.45 2.51 -30.18
N SER A 139 -1.36 2.97 -29.32
CA SER A 139 -1.95 4.30 -29.44
C SER A 139 -1.09 5.42 -28.88
N ILE A 140 -0.25 5.13 -27.87
CA ILE A 140 0.49 6.16 -27.13
C ILE A 140 2.01 6.11 -27.31
N GLN A 141 2.55 5.00 -27.79
CA GLN A 141 3.98 4.81 -28.02
C GLN A 141 4.31 4.80 -29.51
N ARG A 142 5.48 5.29 -29.85
CA ARG A 142 6.02 5.28 -31.22
C ARG A 142 7.16 4.27 -31.28
N GLU A 143 7.06 3.29 -32.15
CA GLU A 143 8.07 2.23 -32.35
C GLU A 143 8.55 1.65 -31.00
N PRO A 144 7.64 1.12 -30.15
CA PRO A 144 8.02 0.71 -28.81
C PRO A 144 8.99 -0.47 -28.84
N VAL A 145 10.05 -0.36 -28.05
CA VAL A 145 10.92 -1.48 -27.72
C VAL A 145 10.30 -2.25 -26.57
N SER A 146 9.93 -3.49 -26.83
CA SER A 146 9.41 -4.39 -25.79
C SER A 146 10.56 -5.06 -25.04
N ILE A 147 10.65 -4.77 -23.76
CA ILE A 147 11.60 -5.41 -22.85
C ILE A 147 10.79 -6.29 -21.90
N LYS A 148 10.91 -7.60 -22.05
CA LYS A 148 10.37 -8.55 -21.09
C LYS A 148 11.44 -8.80 -20.04
N GLY A 149 11.15 -8.42 -18.80
CA GLY A 149 11.88 -8.98 -17.66
C GLY A 149 11.67 -10.50 -17.72
N GLU A 150 12.74 -11.27 -17.62
CA GLU A 150 12.57 -12.67 -17.30
C GLU A 150 11.75 -12.69 -16.02
N THR A 151 10.64 -13.43 -16.03
CA THR A 151 9.95 -13.76 -14.78
C THR A 151 10.96 -14.61 -14.03
N VAL A 152 11.79 -13.94 -13.25
CA VAL A 152 12.68 -14.60 -12.32
C VAL A 152 11.74 -15.11 -11.20
N ILE A 153 11.01 -16.18 -11.52
CA ILE A 153 10.92 -17.29 -10.61
C ILE A 153 12.35 -17.81 -10.67
N ALA A 154 13.27 -17.03 -10.08
CA ALA A 154 14.67 -17.34 -10.13
C ALA A 154 14.80 -18.69 -9.46
N GLN A 155 15.36 -19.61 -10.19
CA GLN A 155 15.98 -20.83 -9.68
C GLN A 155 17.07 -20.54 -8.63
N ASP A 156 17.27 -19.28 -8.26
CA ASP A 156 18.17 -18.84 -7.20
C ASP A 156 17.40 -18.68 -5.89
N GLN A 157 17.23 -19.82 -5.18
CA GLN A 157 17.21 -19.95 -3.71
C GLN A 157 16.14 -19.20 -2.88
N VAL A 158 15.09 -18.68 -3.45
CA VAL A 158 13.95 -18.21 -2.63
C VAL A 158 12.84 -19.24 -2.72
N THR A 159 12.73 -20.07 -1.71
CA THR A 159 11.64 -21.06 -1.62
C THR A 159 10.36 -20.37 -1.21
N LEU A 160 9.52 -20.08 -2.22
CA LEU A 160 8.12 -19.75 -1.96
C LEU A 160 7.37 -21.08 -1.82
N GLU A 161 7.08 -21.44 -0.58
CA GLU A 161 6.26 -22.60 -0.27
C GLU A 161 4.79 -22.26 -0.53
N GLN A 162 4.15 -23.03 -1.43
CA GLN A 162 2.74 -22.85 -1.78
C GLN A 162 1.95 -24.09 -1.38
N LEU A 163 1.03 -23.94 -0.43
CA LEU A 163 0.19 -25.02 0.06
C LEU A 163 -1.28 -24.66 -0.09
N PHE A 164 -2.08 -25.61 -0.50
CA PHE A 164 -3.53 -25.51 -0.62
C PHE A 164 -4.17 -26.40 0.44
N PHE A 165 -5.20 -25.88 1.12
CA PHE A 165 -5.95 -26.63 2.12
C PHE A 165 -7.39 -26.76 1.65
N GLU A 166 -7.82 -27.98 1.40
CA GLU A 166 -9.21 -28.27 1.08
C GLU A 166 -10.07 -28.19 2.34
N ILE A 167 -11.10 -27.35 2.31
CA ILE A 167 -11.96 -27.04 3.45
C ILE A 167 -13.43 -26.94 3.04
N GLN A 168 -14.33 -27.06 4.00
CA GLN A 168 -15.72 -26.65 3.80
C GLN A 168 -15.86 -25.14 4.01
N LYS A 169 -16.88 -24.55 3.39
CA LYS A 169 -17.08 -23.08 3.45
C LYS A 169 -17.19 -22.54 4.87
N HIS A 170 -17.79 -23.28 5.79
CA HIS A 170 -17.96 -22.88 7.19
C HIS A 170 -16.70 -23.07 8.04
N GLU A 171 -15.68 -23.73 7.52
CA GLU A 171 -14.40 -23.97 8.22
C GLU A 171 -13.34 -22.90 7.95
N ARG A 172 -13.57 -21.94 7.03
CA ARG A 172 -12.56 -20.97 6.62
C ARG A 172 -11.92 -20.21 7.78
N GLU A 173 -12.72 -19.73 8.70
CA GLU A 173 -12.25 -18.94 9.84
C GLU A 173 -11.43 -19.80 10.80
N THR A 174 -11.89 -21.01 11.10
CA THR A 174 -11.16 -21.95 11.95
C THR A 174 -9.88 -22.47 11.28
N ALA A 175 -9.92 -22.67 9.97
CA ALA A 175 -8.75 -23.02 9.16
C ALA A 175 -7.70 -21.91 9.20
N LEU A 176 -8.13 -20.65 9.09
CA LEU A 176 -7.24 -19.50 9.18
C LEU A 176 -6.51 -19.46 10.55
N ILE A 177 -7.24 -19.66 11.66
CA ILE A 177 -6.64 -19.73 12.99
C ILE A 177 -5.65 -20.90 13.06
N ALA A 178 -6.00 -22.08 12.55
CA ALA A 178 -5.10 -23.24 12.54
C ALA A 178 -3.76 -22.93 11.84
N LEU A 179 -3.78 -22.19 10.73
CA LEU A 179 -2.57 -21.75 10.05
C LEU A 179 -1.74 -20.81 10.93
N PHE A 180 -2.37 -19.85 11.60
CA PHE A 180 -1.65 -18.95 12.51
C PHE A 180 -1.05 -19.68 13.71
N GLU A 181 -1.79 -20.58 14.33
CA GLU A 181 -1.34 -21.37 15.47
C GLU A 181 -0.15 -22.28 15.10
N HIS A 182 -0.19 -22.91 13.90
CA HIS A 182 0.87 -23.81 13.47
C HIS A 182 2.13 -23.08 13.00
N TYR A 183 1.97 -22.09 12.09
CA TYR A 183 3.12 -21.44 11.46
C TYR A 183 3.67 -20.25 12.23
N GLN A 184 2.91 -19.71 13.17
CA GLN A 184 3.30 -18.63 14.09
C GLN A 184 4.05 -17.46 13.42
N PRO A 185 3.52 -16.86 12.33
CA PRO A 185 4.22 -15.82 11.59
C PRO A 185 4.35 -14.54 12.42
N GLN A 186 5.44 -13.78 12.22
CA GLN A 186 5.58 -12.45 12.83
C GLN A 186 4.69 -11.42 12.12
N ASN A 187 4.49 -11.57 10.81
CA ASN A 187 3.58 -10.75 10.04
C ASN A 187 2.90 -11.56 8.93
N ALA A 188 1.69 -11.14 8.57
CA ALA A 188 0.93 -11.81 7.54
C ALA A 188 -0.01 -10.88 6.78
N MET A 189 -0.38 -11.30 5.57
CA MET A 189 -1.44 -10.69 4.80
C MET A 189 -2.48 -11.73 4.40
N VAL A 190 -3.75 -11.41 4.64
CA VAL A 190 -4.88 -12.27 4.31
C VAL A 190 -5.72 -11.59 3.23
N PHE A 191 -5.89 -12.27 2.10
CA PHE A 191 -6.66 -11.75 0.98
C PHE A 191 -8.10 -12.27 1.00
N CYS A 192 -9.05 -11.33 0.92
CA CYS A 192 -10.48 -11.57 0.83
C CYS A 192 -11.05 -10.97 -0.45
N ASN A 193 -12.06 -11.62 -1.04
CA ASN A 193 -12.66 -11.17 -2.30
C ASN A 193 -13.65 -10.01 -2.10
N THR A 194 -14.15 -9.75 -0.89
CA THR A 194 -15.10 -8.68 -0.61
C THR A 194 -14.69 -7.81 0.56
N LYS A 195 -15.07 -6.53 0.52
CA LYS A 195 -14.81 -5.54 1.57
C LYS A 195 -15.39 -5.96 2.93
N LYS A 196 -16.65 -6.42 2.92
CA LYS A 196 -17.33 -6.92 4.12
C LYS A 196 -16.57 -8.08 4.76
N GLN A 197 -16.09 -9.01 3.95
CA GLN A 197 -15.32 -10.14 4.44
C GLN A 197 -13.99 -9.70 5.06
N CYS A 198 -13.33 -8.64 4.55
CA CYS A 198 -12.15 -8.09 5.18
C CYS A 198 -12.45 -7.64 6.63
N ASP A 199 -13.55 -6.93 6.85
CA ASP A 199 -13.96 -6.49 8.18
C ASP A 199 -14.34 -7.66 9.10
N ASP A 200 -15.06 -8.64 8.56
CA ASP A 200 -15.52 -9.80 9.33
C ASP A 200 -14.32 -10.66 9.77
N VAL A 201 -13.38 -10.95 8.87
CA VAL A 201 -12.15 -11.72 9.17
C VAL A 201 -11.25 -10.95 10.15
N ALA A 202 -11.09 -9.64 9.98
CA ALA A 202 -10.29 -8.85 10.93
C ALA A 202 -10.86 -8.90 12.33
N ARG A 203 -12.18 -8.76 12.50
CA ARG A 203 -12.86 -8.90 13.79
C ARG A 203 -12.72 -10.31 14.36
N PHE A 204 -12.87 -11.32 13.53
CA PHE A 204 -12.71 -12.71 13.96
C PHE A 204 -11.31 -12.97 14.51
N LEU A 205 -10.25 -12.54 13.81
CA LEU A 205 -8.87 -12.66 14.29
C LEU A 205 -8.67 -11.91 15.62
N GLN A 206 -9.18 -10.69 15.75
CA GLN A 206 -9.08 -9.90 16.98
C GLN A 206 -9.76 -10.57 18.17
N THR A 207 -10.89 -11.29 17.97
CA THR A 207 -11.55 -12.05 19.05
C THR A 207 -10.79 -13.32 19.44
N ASN A 208 -9.80 -13.72 18.63
CA ASN A 208 -8.91 -14.85 18.89
C ASN A 208 -7.47 -14.39 19.20
N ASP A 209 -7.30 -13.25 19.85
CA ASP A 209 -6.02 -12.68 20.29
C ASP A 209 -4.97 -12.45 19.20
N ILE A 210 -5.41 -12.31 17.94
CA ILE A 210 -4.55 -11.95 16.81
C ILE A 210 -4.87 -10.51 16.38
N GLU A 211 -3.92 -9.60 16.57
CA GLU A 211 -4.06 -8.20 16.15
C GLU A 211 -4.06 -8.10 14.61
N ALA A 212 -5.18 -7.68 14.07
CA ALA A 212 -5.39 -7.56 12.63
C ALA A 212 -6.12 -6.26 12.29
N ALA A 213 -5.89 -5.74 11.09
CA ALA A 213 -6.62 -4.58 10.57
C ALA A 213 -7.06 -4.83 9.13
N ALA A 214 -8.28 -4.40 8.81
CA ALA A 214 -8.81 -4.48 7.44
C ALA A 214 -8.39 -3.26 6.61
N ILE A 215 -8.10 -3.51 5.32
CA ILE A 215 -7.88 -2.45 4.33
C ILE A 215 -8.68 -2.74 3.07
N HIS A 216 -9.60 -1.85 2.72
CA HIS A 216 -10.48 -1.98 1.55
C HIS A 216 -10.96 -0.62 1.06
N GLY A 217 -11.62 -0.61 -0.11
CA GLY A 217 -11.97 0.63 -0.81
C GLY A 217 -13.01 1.52 -0.11
N ASP A 218 -13.74 1.02 0.92
CA ASP A 218 -14.73 1.82 1.65
C ASP A 218 -14.12 2.60 2.83
N LEU A 219 -12.86 2.31 3.17
CA LEU A 219 -12.15 3.10 4.17
C LEU A 219 -11.86 4.51 3.65
N GLU A 220 -12.08 5.52 4.49
CA GLU A 220 -11.61 6.87 4.22
C GLU A 220 -10.07 6.88 4.10
N GLN A 221 -9.52 7.79 3.29
CA GLN A 221 -8.07 7.85 3.06
C GLN A 221 -7.27 7.94 4.38
N ARG A 222 -7.76 8.72 5.34
CA ARG A 222 -7.12 8.83 6.65
C ARG A 222 -7.06 7.51 7.41
N GLN A 223 -8.09 6.68 7.30
CA GLN A 223 -8.15 5.36 7.93
C GLN A 223 -7.16 4.40 7.24
N ARG A 224 -7.11 4.44 5.90
CA ARG A 224 -6.14 3.65 5.12
C ARG A 224 -4.70 4.00 5.50
N ASP A 225 -4.39 5.30 5.53
CA ASP A 225 -3.06 5.78 5.91
C ASP A 225 -2.68 5.32 7.33
N GLN A 226 -3.66 5.32 8.26
CA GLN A 226 -3.45 4.86 9.62
C GLN A 226 -3.17 3.35 9.69
N VAL A 227 -3.93 2.52 8.97
CA VAL A 227 -3.73 1.06 8.91
C VAL A 227 -2.36 0.74 8.34
N LEU A 228 -2.00 1.35 7.22
CA LEU A 228 -0.69 1.14 6.58
C LEU A 228 0.46 1.59 7.45
N LEU A 229 0.30 2.71 8.15
CA LEU A 229 1.30 3.20 9.09
C LEU A 229 1.51 2.21 10.25
N GLN A 230 0.42 1.68 10.83
CA GLN A 230 0.51 0.71 11.92
C GLN A 230 1.18 -0.59 11.46
N PHE A 231 0.85 -1.05 10.26
CA PHE A 231 1.48 -2.22 9.66
C PHE A 231 2.97 -1.98 9.39
N ALA A 232 3.33 -0.85 8.78
CA ALA A 232 4.72 -0.47 8.50
C ALA A 232 5.56 -0.17 9.75
N ASN A 233 4.92 0.00 10.91
CA ASN A 233 5.54 0.25 12.21
C ASN A 233 5.55 -1.00 13.11
N ASP A 234 5.23 -2.19 12.59
CA ASP A 234 5.11 -3.45 13.32
C ASP A 234 4.17 -3.36 14.55
N SER A 235 3.19 -2.46 14.51
CA SER A 235 2.20 -2.28 15.58
C SER A 235 0.85 -2.94 15.27
N CYS A 236 0.67 -3.46 14.07
CA CYS A 236 -0.43 -4.34 13.66
C CYS A 236 0.15 -5.40 12.71
N PRO A 237 0.33 -6.65 13.16
CA PRO A 237 1.09 -7.66 12.40
C PRO A 237 0.30 -8.30 11.26
N VAL A 238 -1.04 -8.23 11.27
CA VAL A 238 -1.86 -8.87 10.24
C VAL A 238 -2.70 -7.86 9.48
N LEU A 239 -2.56 -7.86 8.17
CA LEU A 239 -3.34 -7.02 7.26
C LEU A 239 -4.35 -7.87 6.49
N ILE A 240 -5.64 -7.56 6.62
CA ILE A 240 -6.70 -8.21 5.86
C ILE A 240 -7.11 -7.30 4.71
N ALA A 241 -6.90 -7.74 3.47
CA ALA A 241 -7.02 -6.86 2.33
C ALA A 241 -7.90 -7.41 1.21
N SER A 242 -8.60 -6.51 0.53
CA SER A 242 -9.13 -6.79 -0.79
C SER A 242 -8.07 -6.49 -1.87
N ASP A 243 -8.14 -7.17 -3.02
CA ASP A 243 -7.17 -7.01 -4.11
C ASP A 243 -6.94 -5.55 -4.49
N VAL A 244 -8.03 -4.81 -4.69
CA VAL A 244 -7.96 -3.39 -5.07
C VAL A 244 -7.21 -2.55 -4.04
N ALA A 245 -7.39 -2.84 -2.76
CA ALA A 245 -6.75 -2.08 -1.69
C ALA A 245 -5.31 -2.49 -1.40
N ALA A 246 -4.96 -3.74 -1.69
CA ALA A 246 -3.62 -4.27 -1.52
C ALA A 246 -2.64 -3.89 -2.64
N ARG A 247 -3.20 -3.49 -3.79
CA ARG A 247 -2.41 -3.10 -4.98
C ARG A 247 -1.66 -1.80 -4.73
N GLY A 248 -0.44 -1.73 -5.26
CA GLY A 248 0.40 -0.53 -5.12
C GLY A 248 0.88 -0.27 -3.69
N LEU A 249 0.67 -1.18 -2.74
CA LEU A 249 1.21 -1.05 -1.40
C LEU A 249 2.68 -1.51 -1.38
N ASP A 250 3.57 -0.64 -0.90
CA ASP A 250 4.93 -1.00 -0.53
C ASP A 250 4.91 -1.66 0.84
N ILE A 251 4.76 -2.96 0.82
CA ILE A 251 4.74 -3.78 2.02
C ILE A 251 6.07 -4.53 2.06
N PRO A 252 6.79 -4.51 3.21
CA PRO A 252 7.96 -5.34 3.39
C PRO A 252 7.66 -6.81 3.06
N ALA A 253 8.67 -7.60 2.78
CA ALA A 253 8.49 -9.03 2.57
C ALA A 253 7.76 -9.65 3.77
N LEU A 254 6.66 -10.34 3.48
CA LEU A 254 5.83 -10.98 4.50
C LEU A 254 6.28 -12.41 4.72
N GLU A 255 6.21 -12.88 5.96
CA GLU A 255 6.47 -14.29 6.27
C GLU A 255 5.34 -15.19 5.75
N MET A 256 4.09 -14.69 5.81
CA MET A 256 2.92 -15.46 5.43
C MET A 256 1.93 -14.64 4.59
N VAL A 257 1.44 -15.25 3.52
CA VAL A 257 0.30 -14.77 2.74
C VAL A 257 -0.78 -15.84 2.73
N VAL A 258 -2.02 -15.45 2.97
CA VAL A 258 -3.16 -16.37 2.93
C VAL A 258 -4.21 -15.88 1.94
N ASN A 259 -4.55 -16.71 0.96
CA ASN A 259 -5.76 -16.55 0.18
C ASN A 259 -6.93 -17.14 0.98
N PHE A 260 -7.66 -16.29 1.71
CA PHE A 260 -8.86 -16.71 2.43
C PHE A 260 -9.94 -17.23 1.47
N GLU A 261 -9.96 -16.67 0.27
CA GLU A 261 -10.67 -17.19 -0.90
C GLU A 261 -9.76 -17.09 -2.12
N LEU A 262 -9.84 -18.05 -3.03
CA LEU A 262 -9.10 -17.99 -4.28
C LEU A 262 -9.54 -16.78 -5.12
N PRO A 263 -8.62 -16.08 -5.76
CA PRO A 263 -8.95 -15.01 -6.71
C PRO A 263 -9.63 -15.60 -7.95
N ARG A 264 -10.12 -14.72 -8.81
CA ARG A 264 -10.83 -15.12 -10.03
C ARG A 264 -9.89 -15.58 -11.15
N ASP A 265 -8.67 -15.09 -11.15
CA ASP A 265 -7.67 -15.29 -12.19
C ASP A 265 -6.27 -15.56 -11.60
N ALA A 266 -5.41 -16.16 -12.40
CA ALA A 266 -4.06 -16.56 -12.00
C ALA A 266 -3.12 -15.36 -11.82
N ASP A 267 -3.29 -14.28 -12.57
CA ASP A 267 -2.47 -13.09 -12.43
C ASP A 267 -2.71 -12.42 -11.07
N THR A 268 -3.97 -12.34 -10.63
CA THR A 268 -4.30 -11.86 -9.28
C THR A 268 -3.70 -12.78 -8.21
N TYR A 269 -3.72 -14.11 -8.43
CA TYR A 269 -3.06 -15.05 -7.52
C TYR A 269 -1.57 -14.76 -7.38
N LEU A 270 -0.84 -14.62 -8.50
CA LEU A 270 0.57 -14.28 -8.50
C LEU A 270 0.87 -12.96 -7.77
N HIS A 271 0.06 -11.95 -7.98
CA HIS A 271 0.21 -10.66 -7.31
C HIS A 271 0.00 -10.73 -5.80
N ARG A 272 -0.89 -11.64 -5.33
CA ARG A 272 -1.11 -11.87 -3.91
C ARG A 272 0.08 -12.59 -3.28
N ILE A 273 0.48 -13.73 -3.83
CA ILE A 273 1.58 -14.52 -3.28
C ILE A 273 2.93 -13.81 -3.43
N GLY A 274 3.10 -12.96 -4.43
CA GLY A 274 4.26 -12.11 -4.60
C GLY A 274 4.41 -11.01 -3.53
N ARG A 275 3.61 -10.99 -2.46
CA ARG A 275 3.84 -10.18 -1.26
C ARG A 275 4.77 -10.87 -0.26
N THR A 276 5.04 -12.15 -0.43
CA THR A 276 6.03 -12.92 0.32
C THR A 276 7.15 -13.42 -0.59
N GLY A 277 8.20 -14.00 -0.04
CA GLY A 277 9.32 -14.55 -0.83
C GLY A 277 10.11 -13.50 -1.61
N ARG A 278 10.32 -12.29 -1.07
CA ARG A 278 11.07 -11.19 -1.72
C ARG A 278 12.46 -11.02 -1.14
N ALA A 279 13.37 -10.45 -1.93
CA ALA A 279 14.71 -10.04 -1.48
C ALA A 279 15.55 -11.16 -0.84
N GLY A 280 15.41 -12.40 -1.31
CA GLY A 280 16.18 -13.52 -0.79
C GLY A 280 15.63 -14.14 0.50
N GLN A 281 14.44 -13.73 0.95
CA GLN A 281 13.78 -14.33 2.12
C GLN A 281 12.81 -15.42 1.68
N SER A 282 12.77 -16.54 2.41
CA SER A 282 11.75 -17.58 2.23
C SER A 282 10.38 -17.04 2.61
N GLY A 283 9.35 -17.47 1.90
CA GLY A 283 7.98 -17.05 2.16
C GLY A 283 6.99 -18.20 2.05
N LYS A 284 5.86 -18.06 2.73
CA LYS A 284 4.79 -19.07 2.71
C LYS A 284 3.49 -18.47 2.17
N ALA A 285 2.90 -19.15 1.21
CA ALA A 285 1.62 -18.78 0.61
C ALA A 285 0.62 -19.92 0.78
N PHE A 286 -0.45 -19.64 1.49
CA PHE A 286 -1.52 -20.61 1.76
C PHE A 286 -2.80 -20.23 1.05
N SER A 287 -3.53 -21.22 0.59
CA SER A 287 -4.83 -21.02 -0.06
C SER A 287 -5.87 -21.95 0.56
N LEU A 288 -6.94 -21.36 1.10
CA LEU A 288 -8.10 -22.10 1.61
C LEU A 288 -9.07 -22.33 0.44
N VAL A 289 -9.24 -23.59 0.05
CA VAL A 289 -9.98 -23.97 -1.16
C VAL A 289 -11.22 -24.76 -0.78
N THR A 290 -12.38 -24.28 -1.20
CA THR A 290 -13.62 -25.05 -1.09
C THR A 290 -13.89 -25.85 -2.37
N PRO A 291 -14.71 -26.92 -2.32
CA PRO A 291 -15.10 -27.66 -3.53
C PRO A 291 -15.70 -26.79 -4.64
N ALA A 292 -16.37 -25.70 -4.28
CA ALA A 292 -16.92 -24.74 -5.26
C ALA A 292 -15.84 -23.93 -5.98
N GLU A 293 -14.64 -23.84 -5.44
CA GLU A 293 -13.50 -23.10 -6.02
C GLU A 293 -12.55 -24.01 -6.82
N ALA A 294 -12.80 -25.33 -6.86
CA ALA A 294 -11.97 -26.26 -7.63
C ALA A 294 -11.77 -25.85 -9.11
N PRO A 295 -12.75 -25.27 -9.83
CA PRO A 295 -12.51 -24.77 -11.18
C PRO A 295 -11.49 -23.62 -11.24
N ARG A 296 -11.48 -22.74 -10.23
CA ARG A 296 -10.49 -21.63 -10.16
C ARG A 296 -9.09 -22.15 -9.83
N MET A 297 -9.01 -23.14 -8.95
CA MET A 297 -7.74 -23.80 -8.62
C MET A 297 -7.10 -24.39 -9.87
N ARG A 298 -7.86 -25.12 -10.70
CA ARG A 298 -7.36 -25.67 -11.97
C ARG A 298 -6.82 -24.60 -12.92
N VAL A 299 -7.52 -23.45 -13.04
CA VAL A 299 -7.04 -22.33 -13.88
C VAL A 299 -5.69 -21.81 -13.37
N ILE A 300 -5.51 -21.72 -12.05
CA ILE A 300 -4.26 -21.30 -11.44
C ILE A 300 -3.16 -22.33 -11.68
N GLU A 301 -3.43 -23.62 -11.47
CA GLU A 301 -2.52 -24.74 -11.69
C GLU A 301 -2.04 -24.80 -13.15
N ASP A 302 -2.97 -24.73 -14.10
CA ASP A 302 -2.69 -24.75 -15.53
C ASP A 302 -1.81 -23.56 -15.95
N HIS A 303 -2.15 -22.36 -15.45
CA HIS A 303 -1.42 -21.13 -15.81
C HIS A 303 0.00 -21.12 -15.25
N LEU A 304 0.20 -21.61 -14.04
CA LEU A 304 1.49 -21.61 -13.36
C LEU A 304 2.31 -22.88 -13.62
N ASN A 305 1.72 -23.87 -14.32
CA ASN A 305 2.30 -25.19 -14.52
C ASN A 305 2.74 -25.83 -13.19
N ILE A 306 1.91 -25.72 -12.18
CA ILE A 306 2.10 -26.32 -10.86
C ILE A 306 0.99 -27.35 -10.60
N THR A 307 1.30 -28.33 -9.74
CA THR A 307 0.26 -29.18 -9.13
C THR A 307 0.10 -28.69 -7.71
N GLY A 308 -1.09 -28.23 -7.35
CA GLY A 308 -1.36 -27.76 -5.99
C GLY A 308 -1.19 -28.93 -5.00
N ILE A 309 -0.27 -28.78 -4.08
CA ILE A 309 -0.11 -29.74 -2.98
C ILE A 309 -1.23 -29.43 -1.99
N CYS A 310 -2.25 -30.28 -1.97
CA CYS A 310 -3.32 -30.20 -0.98
C CYS A 310 -2.86 -30.88 0.31
N ASP A 311 -2.76 -30.10 1.37
CA ASP A 311 -2.50 -30.60 2.72
C ASP A 311 -3.79 -30.64 3.55
N GLN A 312 -3.77 -31.38 4.63
CA GLN A 312 -4.93 -31.54 5.52
C GLN A 312 -4.76 -30.66 6.75
N LEU A 313 -5.77 -29.86 7.07
CA LEU A 313 -5.77 -29.06 8.31
C LEU A 313 -5.60 -29.91 9.57
N ALA A 314 -6.04 -31.15 9.55
CA ALA A 314 -5.92 -32.08 10.68
C ALA A 314 -4.47 -32.50 10.97
N SER A 315 -3.54 -32.29 10.02
CA SER A 315 -2.12 -32.59 10.20
C SER A 315 -1.35 -31.45 10.90
N LEU A 316 -1.97 -30.28 11.08
CA LEU A 316 -1.33 -29.12 11.68
C LEU A 316 -1.32 -29.25 13.21
N ASP A 317 -0.12 -29.16 13.79
CA ASP A 317 0.04 -28.98 15.24
C ASP A 317 -0.47 -27.61 15.63
N ARG A 318 -1.42 -27.56 16.57
CA ARG A 318 -2.06 -26.30 16.97
C ARG A 318 -1.64 -25.91 18.37
N ASP A 319 -1.36 -24.61 18.54
CA ASP A 319 -1.17 -24.00 19.87
C ASP A 319 -2.40 -23.14 20.21
N PRO A 320 -3.36 -23.66 21.00
CA PRO A 320 -4.57 -22.92 21.36
C PRO A 320 -4.32 -21.69 22.23
N ASN A 321 -3.11 -21.52 22.77
CA ASN A 321 -2.72 -20.32 23.52
C ASN A 321 -1.97 -19.29 22.65
N TYR A 322 -1.85 -19.56 21.34
CA TYR A 322 -1.19 -18.64 20.43
C TYR A 322 -1.93 -17.32 20.35
N GLY A 323 -1.19 -16.25 20.43
CA GLY A 323 -1.68 -14.89 20.19
C GLY A 323 -0.62 -14.09 19.45
N LEU A 324 -1.05 -13.31 18.49
CA LEU A 324 -0.14 -12.49 17.68
C LEU A 324 -0.39 -11.01 17.94
N ARG A 325 0.61 -10.36 18.50
CA ARG A 325 0.59 -8.92 18.77
C ARG A 325 1.77 -8.25 18.13
N GLY A 326 1.59 -7.05 17.60
CA GLY A 326 2.68 -6.27 17.04
C GLY A 326 3.81 -6.08 18.07
N ALA A 327 5.05 -6.19 17.63
CA ALA A 327 6.22 -5.98 18.50
C ALA A 327 6.29 -4.54 19.01
N MET A 328 5.76 -3.60 18.23
CA MET A 328 5.78 -2.18 18.51
C MET A 328 4.39 -1.64 18.84
N ALA A 329 4.35 -0.40 19.32
CA ALA A 329 3.15 0.41 19.47
C ALA A 329 3.36 1.77 18.79
N THR A 330 2.39 2.25 18.03
CA THR A 330 2.50 3.54 17.33
C THR A 330 1.91 4.66 18.18
N ILE A 331 2.70 5.70 18.40
CA ILE A 331 2.27 6.95 19.04
C ILE A 331 2.16 8.03 17.97
N GLN A 332 1.02 8.72 17.94
CA GLN A 332 0.84 9.93 17.16
C GLN A 332 1.14 11.15 18.03
N ILE A 333 1.89 12.09 17.47
CA ILE A 333 2.23 13.38 18.04
C ILE A 333 1.58 14.46 17.18
N ASP A 334 0.81 15.37 17.77
CA ASP A 334 0.09 16.44 17.05
C ASP A 334 1.02 17.62 16.72
N ALA A 335 2.17 17.32 16.13
CA ALA A 335 3.14 18.26 15.60
C ALA A 335 3.93 17.62 14.46
N GLY A 336 4.24 18.36 13.41
CA GLY A 336 4.91 17.85 12.21
C GLY A 336 5.86 18.87 11.56
N ARG A 337 6.07 18.75 10.26
CA ARG A 337 6.96 19.63 9.47
C ARG A 337 6.61 21.12 9.60
N LYS A 338 5.32 21.46 9.61
CA LYS A 338 4.86 22.86 9.77
C LYS A 338 5.23 23.44 11.13
N GLN A 339 5.37 22.62 12.15
CA GLN A 339 5.89 22.99 13.46
C GLN A 339 7.42 22.84 13.55
N LYS A 340 8.09 22.57 12.40
CA LYS A 340 9.54 22.37 12.27
C LYS A 340 10.07 21.17 13.07
N ILE A 341 9.23 20.16 13.31
CA ILE A 341 9.63 18.89 13.93
C ILE A 341 10.40 18.06 12.89
N ARG A 342 11.48 17.42 13.35
CA ARG A 342 12.32 16.50 12.58
C ARG A 342 12.42 15.15 13.34
N PRO A 343 12.78 14.04 12.67
CA PRO A 343 12.94 12.75 13.35
C PRO A 343 13.89 12.82 14.56
N GLY A 344 15.02 13.54 14.45
CA GLY A 344 15.97 13.72 15.55
C GLY A 344 15.40 14.47 16.75
N ASP A 345 14.43 15.39 16.57
CA ASP A 345 13.78 16.09 17.67
C ASP A 345 12.91 15.13 18.51
N VAL A 346 12.21 14.18 17.83
CA VAL A 346 11.40 13.17 18.49
C VAL A 346 12.28 12.12 19.17
N LEU A 347 13.32 11.66 18.46
CA LEU A 347 14.29 10.70 19.02
C LEU A 347 14.96 11.29 20.26
N GLY A 348 15.49 12.51 20.18
CA GLY A 348 16.16 13.17 21.32
C GLY A 348 15.25 13.38 22.51
N ALA A 349 13.99 13.75 22.32
CA ALA A 349 13.01 13.88 23.40
C ALA A 349 12.74 12.53 24.11
N LEU A 350 12.66 11.46 23.33
CA LEU A 350 12.38 10.13 23.90
C LEU A 350 13.63 9.49 24.55
N THR A 351 14.82 9.66 23.98
CA THR A 351 16.05 9.08 24.53
C THR A 351 16.67 9.93 25.62
N GLY A 352 16.72 11.24 25.43
CA GLY A 352 17.32 12.17 26.39
C GLY A 352 16.40 12.44 27.57
N ASP A 353 15.29 13.12 27.31
CA ASP A 353 14.44 13.63 28.38
C ASP A 353 13.52 12.53 28.97
N ALA A 354 12.99 11.63 28.16
CA ALA A 354 12.18 10.51 28.63
C ALA A 354 13.01 9.32 29.11
N GLY A 355 14.33 9.28 28.83
CA GLY A 355 15.24 8.22 29.28
C GLY A 355 14.98 6.84 28.67
N LEU A 356 14.40 6.79 27.47
CA LEU A 356 14.19 5.53 26.76
C LEU A 356 15.47 5.06 26.09
N ASP A 357 15.69 3.74 26.07
CA ASP A 357 16.74 3.16 25.25
C ASP A 357 16.45 3.39 23.75
N ALA A 358 17.48 3.74 22.98
CA ALA A 358 17.35 3.99 21.54
C ALA A 358 16.85 2.76 20.77
N GLY A 359 17.22 1.56 21.21
CA GLY A 359 16.73 0.29 20.67
C GLY A 359 15.23 0.05 20.90
N SER A 360 14.62 0.78 21.84
CA SER A 360 13.16 0.75 22.07
C SER A 360 12.38 1.66 21.11
N ILE A 361 13.06 2.43 20.26
CA ILE A 361 12.44 3.38 19.35
C ILE A 361 12.63 2.87 17.91
N GLY A 362 11.53 2.61 17.24
CA GLY A 362 11.49 2.18 15.85
C GLY A 362 11.32 3.35 14.87
N LYS A 363 10.56 3.12 13.83
CA LYS A 363 10.35 4.08 12.75
C LYS A 363 9.70 5.38 13.22
N ILE A 364 10.29 6.51 12.81
CA ILE A 364 9.75 7.85 13.03
C ILE A 364 9.34 8.44 11.68
N THR A 365 8.06 8.78 11.54
CA THR A 365 7.50 9.38 10.33
C THR A 365 6.98 10.78 10.63
N ILE A 366 7.42 11.78 9.86
CA ILE A 366 7.02 13.17 10.03
C ILE A 366 6.15 13.60 8.84
N ALA A 367 4.87 13.85 9.10
CA ALA A 367 3.96 14.47 8.15
C ALA A 367 3.87 16.00 8.39
N ASP A 368 2.99 16.69 7.66
CA ASP A 368 2.93 18.15 7.74
C ASP A 368 2.48 18.66 9.11
N ASN A 369 1.44 18.06 9.69
CA ASN A 369 0.82 18.51 10.93
C ASN A 369 0.94 17.50 12.08
N VAL A 370 1.35 16.26 11.79
CA VAL A 370 1.47 15.20 12.77
C VAL A 370 2.78 14.43 12.56
N SER A 371 3.26 13.79 13.60
CA SER A 371 4.37 12.85 13.53
C SER A 371 3.95 11.53 14.17
N HIS A 372 4.55 10.45 13.74
CA HIS A 372 4.31 9.12 14.30
C HIS A 372 5.65 8.50 14.70
N VAL A 373 5.67 7.84 15.82
CA VAL A 373 6.83 7.09 16.29
C VAL A 373 6.38 5.70 16.77
N ALA A 374 7.09 4.69 16.32
CA ALA A 374 6.97 3.34 16.84
C ALA A 374 7.85 3.21 18.09
N VAL A 375 7.33 2.60 19.14
CA VAL A 375 8.09 2.25 20.35
C VAL A 375 7.77 0.82 20.72
N THR A 376 8.71 0.12 21.38
CA THR A 376 8.39 -1.21 21.91
C THR A 376 7.22 -1.14 22.89
N ARG A 377 6.41 -2.19 22.96
CA ARG A 377 5.24 -2.21 23.87
C ARG A 377 5.64 -1.97 25.33
N ALA A 378 6.81 -2.47 25.75
CA ALA A 378 7.33 -2.24 27.09
C ALA A 378 7.59 -0.73 27.36
N ALA A 379 8.08 0.00 26.36
CA ALA A 379 8.40 1.43 26.47
C ALA A 379 7.18 2.34 26.31
N LEU A 380 6.04 1.83 25.81
CA LEU A 380 4.84 2.63 25.50
C LEU A 380 4.38 3.51 26.66
N ARG A 381 4.28 2.93 27.87
CA ARG A 381 3.80 3.66 29.06
C ARG A 381 4.72 4.83 29.39
N GLN A 382 6.03 4.60 29.38
CA GLN A 382 7.03 5.63 29.67
C GLN A 382 7.03 6.72 28.61
N ALA A 383 7.01 6.34 27.32
CA ALA A 383 6.91 7.27 26.20
C ALA A 383 5.66 8.15 26.29
N MET A 384 4.49 7.55 26.52
CA MET A 384 3.22 8.28 26.66
C MET A 384 3.19 9.19 27.87
N SER A 385 3.72 8.76 29.02
CA SER A 385 3.81 9.60 30.23
C SER A 385 4.64 10.85 29.96
N TYR A 386 5.79 10.71 29.33
CA TYR A 386 6.64 11.85 28.95
C TYR A 386 5.96 12.76 27.92
N LEU A 387 5.47 12.20 26.80
CA LEU A 387 4.88 12.98 25.71
C LEU A 387 3.58 13.70 26.12
N SER A 388 2.86 13.25 27.15
CA SER A 388 1.67 13.93 27.66
C SER A 388 1.98 15.17 28.50
N GLN A 389 3.17 15.26 29.09
CA GLN A 389 3.58 16.34 29.99
C GLN A 389 4.82 17.09 29.51
N GLY A 390 5.59 16.47 28.61
CA GLY A 390 6.86 16.96 28.13
C GLY A 390 6.78 17.91 26.94
N LYS A 391 7.94 18.22 26.43
CA LYS A 391 8.11 19.09 25.26
C LYS A 391 8.93 18.37 24.20
N VAL A 392 8.54 18.54 22.94
CA VAL A 392 9.41 18.18 21.82
C VAL A 392 9.91 19.47 21.20
N LYS A 393 11.22 19.63 21.13
CA LYS A 393 11.87 20.87 20.64
C LYS A 393 11.39 22.13 21.38
N GLY A 394 11.24 22.05 22.70
CA GLY A 394 10.80 23.16 23.54
C GLY A 394 9.31 23.51 23.46
N ARG A 395 8.50 22.76 22.72
CA ARG A 395 7.06 22.96 22.56
C ARG A 395 6.26 21.90 23.28
N ALA A 396 5.24 22.31 24.02
CA ALA A 396 4.23 21.39 24.52
C ALA A 396 3.47 20.76 23.34
N ILE A 397 3.32 19.47 23.38
CA ILE A 397 2.66 18.67 22.35
C ILE A 397 1.53 17.86 22.94
N ARG A 398 0.61 17.39 22.09
CA ARG A 398 -0.33 16.34 22.45
C ARG A 398 0.11 15.06 21.78
N ALA A 399 0.05 13.96 22.49
CA ALA A 399 0.34 12.65 21.96
C ALA A 399 -0.79 11.68 22.33
N ARG A 400 -0.99 10.70 21.46
CA ARG A 400 -1.95 9.62 21.70
C ARG A 400 -1.41 8.31 21.17
N HIS A 401 -1.74 7.23 21.83
CA HIS A 401 -1.51 5.88 21.31
C HIS A 401 -2.49 5.62 20.16
N VAL A 402 -1.99 5.13 19.03
CA VAL A 402 -2.80 4.71 17.90
C VAL A 402 -3.10 3.22 18.10
N GLY A 403 -4.30 2.92 18.60
CA GLY A 403 -4.74 1.53 18.82
C GLY A 403 -4.89 0.77 17.51
N SER A 404 -4.78 -0.55 17.57
CA SER A 404 -4.90 -1.45 16.43
C SER A 404 -6.32 -1.55 15.82
N THR A 405 -7.34 -1.02 16.49
CA THR A 405 -8.69 -1.00 15.97
C THR A 405 -8.98 0.31 15.22
N VAL A 406 -9.15 0.25 13.91
CA VAL A 406 -9.86 1.29 13.18
C VAL A 406 -11.33 1.20 13.62
N PRO A 407 -11.95 2.26 14.15
CA PRO A 407 -13.36 2.21 14.50
C PRO A 407 -14.17 1.83 13.26
N PRO A 408 -15.23 1.03 13.42
CA PRO A 408 -16.08 0.65 12.30
C PRO A 408 -16.55 1.91 11.59
N SER A 409 -16.51 1.92 10.27
CA SER A 409 -17.04 3.01 9.46
C SER A 409 -18.48 3.25 9.87
N HIS A 410 -18.78 4.42 10.44
CA HIS A 410 -20.16 4.81 10.69
C HIS A 410 -20.86 4.90 9.34
N SER A 411 -21.56 3.83 8.97
CA SER A 411 -22.63 3.93 7.99
C SER A 411 -23.59 4.97 8.53
N ARG A 412 -23.61 6.14 7.89
CA ARG A 412 -24.63 7.16 8.18
C ARG A 412 -25.98 6.48 8.00
N GLN A 413 -26.61 6.10 9.11
CA GLN A 413 -28.05 5.94 9.16
C GLN A 413 -28.66 7.26 8.70
N ARG A 414 -29.04 7.33 7.44
CA ARG A 414 -30.04 8.29 6.98
C ARG A 414 -31.38 7.82 7.55
N ASP A 415 -31.60 8.15 8.81
CA ASP A 415 -32.90 7.97 9.42
C ASP A 415 -33.92 8.89 8.73
N ALA A 416 -34.91 8.21 8.23
CA ALA A 416 -36.15 8.75 7.73
C ALA A 416 -36.77 9.75 8.70
N LYS A 417 -36.60 11.06 8.48
CA LYS A 417 -37.48 12.10 8.95
C LYS A 417 -38.17 12.75 7.77
N SER A 418 -39.19 12.08 7.25
CA SER A 418 -40.23 12.72 6.46
C SER A 418 -41.48 11.83 6.43
N ARG A 419 -42.16 11.74 7.56
CA ARG A 419 -43.59 11.43 7.63
C ARG A 419 -44.12 12.08 8.88
N ARG A 420 -44.50 13.35 8.77
CA ARG A 420 -45.57 14.06 9.54
C ARG A 420 -45.53 15.52 9.13
N SER A 421 -46.34 15.84 8.17
CA SER A 421 -47.26 16.99 8.06
C SER A 421 -48.06 16.79 6.76
#